data_00ce0e7c05e2b36d76b51f9517f8a62e
#
_entry.id   00ce0e7c05e2b36d76b51f9517f8a62e
#
_cell.length_a   1.000
_cell.length_b   1.000
_cell.length_c   1.000
_cell.angle_alpha   90.00
_cell.angle_beta   90.00
_cell.angle_gamma   90.00
#
_symmetry.space_group_name_H-M   'P 1'
#
loop_
_entity.id
_entity.type
_entity.pdbx_description
1 polymer ?
#
loop_
_entity_poly.entity_id
_entity_poly.type
_entity_poly.pdbx_seq_one_letter_code
_entity_poly.pdbx_strand_id
1 'polypeptide(L)'
;MYVESKAYFKMPKSFILGQIREPGCLNRFHPFCKRNIAHKWPGNGSIDELEYLNGRKYKRYFFNWTDNGYDLKIGGKKEMAIVNWYVEGSDEECSLRVRINPNIENYVPFKNILIQNIFWFLYIRPKLQSYINHVVNGFSFYVSNNTDINKNQFGKHSWFSSY
;
A
#
# COMPACT_ATOMS: atom_id res chain seq x y z
N MET A 1 16.19 3.94 1.65
CA MET A 1 15.61 3.54 0.34
C MET A 1 14.10 3.53 0.47
N TYR A 2 13.37 4.17 -0.46
CA TYR A 2 11.90 4.15 -0.48
C TYR A 2 11.36 4.35 -1.90
N VAL A 3 10.09 4.02 -2.10
CA VAL A 3 9.27 4.40 -3.23
C VAL A 3 8.03 5.12 -2.73
N GLU A 4 7.46 5.99 -3.56
CA GLU A 4 6.31 6.81 -3.17
C GLU A 4 5.40 7.06 -4.36
N SER A 5 4.10 7.15 -4.09
CA SER A 5 3.10 7.61 -5.05
C SER A 5 2.14 8.58 -4.37
N LYS A 6 1.63 9.56 -5.13
CA LYS A 6 0.76 10.62 -4.64
C LYS A 6 -0.41 10.82 -5.59
N ALA A 7 -1.59 11.09 -5.03
CA ALA A 7 -2.76 11.48 -5.78
C ALA A 7 -3.43 12.70 -5.14
N TYR A 8 -4.11 13.52 -5.97
CA TYR A 8 -4.78 14.75 -5.55
C TYR A 8 -6.29 14.61 -5.75
N PHE A 9 -7.07 15.14 -4.81
CA PHE A 9 -8.50 15.04 -4.78
C PHE A 9 -9.14 16.40 -4.49
N LYS A 10 -10.16 16.77 -5.24
CA LYS A 10 -11.07 17.89 -4.94
C LYS A 10 -12.19 17.40 -4.03
N MET A 11 -11.79 16.93 -2.83
CA MET A 11 -12.65 16.30 -1.83
C MET A 11 -12.09 16.58 -0.45
N PRO A 12 -12.94 16.56 0.60
CA PRO A 12 -12.51 16.75 1.98
C PRO A 12 -11.47 15.71 2.40
N LYS A 13 -10.47 16.19 3.14
CA LYS A 13 -9.46 15.32 3.78
C LYS A 13 -10.12 14.21 4.63
N SER A 14 -11.16 14.56 5.40
CA SER A 14 -11.91 13.63 6.24
C SER A 14 -12.53 12.48 5.44
N PHE A 15 -13.03 12.76 4.23
CA PHE A 15 -13.58 11.75 3.34
C PHE A 15 -12.50 10.75 2.90
N ILE A 16 -11.34 11.23 2.42
CA ILE A 16 -10.23 10.37 1.98
C ILE A 16 -9.68 9.54 3.15
N LEU A 17 -9.54 10.14 4.32
CA LEU A 17 -9.15 9.41 5.54
C LEU A 17 -10.16 8.31 5.90
N GLY A 18 -11.45 8.58 5.79
CA GLY A 18 -12.51 7.59 5.99
C GLY A 18 -12.34 6.39 5.07
N GLN A 19 -12.10 6.63 3.77
CA GLN A 19 -11.95 5.56 2.78
C GLN A 19 -10.74 4.65 3.07
N ILE A 20 -9.58 5.20 3.42
CA ILE A 20 -8.39 4.39 3.73
C ILE A 20 -8.46 3.71 5.12
N ARG A 21 -9.37 4.15 5.98
CA ARG A 21 -9.59 3.64 7.35
C ARG A 21 -10.75 2.67 7.48
N GLU A 22 -11.48 2.41 6.42
CA GLU A 22 -12.54 1.40 6.42
C GLU A 22 -11.92 -0.01 6.55
N PRO A 23 -12.41 -0.86 7.47
CA PRO A 23 -11.88 -2.22 7.60
C PRO A 23 -12.09 -3.02 6.31
N GLY A 24 -11.03 -3.65 5.82
CA GLY A 24 -11.08 -4.40 4.57
C GLY A 24 -11.11 -3.53 3.30
N CYS A 25 -10.80 -2.25 3.39
CA CYS A 25 -10.87 -1.28 2.29
C CYS A 25 -10.10 -1.69 1.03
N LEU A 26 -9.03 -2.46 1.17
CA LEU A 26 -8.25 -2.92 0.01
C LEU A 26 -9.05 -3.81 -0.95
N ASN A 27 -10.12 -4.43 -0.51
CA ASN A 27 -11.00 -5.21 -1.39
C ASN A 27 -11.60 -4.35 -2.51
N ARG A 28 -11.81 -3.05 -2.26
CA ARG A 28 -12.48 -2.11 -3.15
C ARG A 28 -11.55 -1.46 -4.17
N PHE A 29 -10.32 -1.13 -3.77
CA PHE A 29 -9.45 -0.31 -4.60
C PHE A 29 -8.05 -0.88 -4.88
N HIS A 30 -7.66 -2.00 -4.27
CA HIS A 30 -6.31 -2.54 -4.46
C HIS A 30 -6.29 -3.57 -5.60
N PRO A 31 -5.64 -3.28 -6.75
CA PRO A 31 -5.77 -4.09 -7.98
C PRO A 31 -5.21 -5.51 -7.85
N PHE A 32 -4.33 -5.74 -6.89
CA PHE A 32 -3.71 -7.05 -6.65
C PHE A 32 -4.26 -7.76 -5.39
N CYS A 33 -5.26 -7.16 -4.74
CA CYS A 33 -5.90 -7.76 -3.57
C CYS A 33 -6.89 -8.85 -4.02
N LYS A 34 -6.68 -10.09 -3.56
CA LYS A 34 -7.67 -11.15 -3.64
C LYS A 34 -8.67 -11.03 -2.50
N ARG A 35 -8.15 -10.77 -1.28
CA ARG A 35 -8.93 -10.65 -0.05
C ARG A 35 -8.19 -9.83 0.99
N ASN A 36 -8.90 -8.92 1.67
CA ASN A 36 -8.40 -8.18 2.83
C ASN A 36 -9.38 -8.34 3.99
N ILE A 37 -8.89 -8.81 5.14
CA ILE A 37 -9.70 -9.10 6.33
C ILE A 37 -9.12 -8.38 7.52
N ALA A 38 -9.91 -7.51 8.17
CA ALA A 38 -9.57 -6.91 9.43
C ALA A 38 -9.83 -7.90 10.58
N HIS A 39 -8.83 -8.10 11.43
CA HIS A 39 -8.90 -8.95 12.63
C HIS A 39 -9.09 -8.13 13.89
N LYS A 40 -8.41 -6.97 13.97
CA LYS A 40 -8.51 -6.00 15.06
C LYS A 40 -8.53 -4.60 14.46
N TRP A 41 -9.54 -3.80 14.81
CA TRP A 41 -9.79 -2.51 14.18
C TRP A 41 -10.69 -1.60 15.07
N PRO A 42 -10.62 -0.26 15.04
CA PRO A 42 -9.59 0.58 14.41
C PRO A 42 -8.49 1.04 15.40
N GLY A 43 -7.52 1.82 14.91
CA GLY A 43 -6.55 2.59 15.70
C GLY A 43 -5.18 1.92 15.81
N ASN A 44 -4.35 2.43 16.71
CA ASN A 44 -3.04 1.83 17.01
C ASN A 44 -3.19 0.39 17.48
N GLY A 45 -2.37 -0.50 16.91
CA GLY A 45 -2.44 -1.94 17.17
C GLY A 45 -3.52 -2.66 16.38
N SER A 46 -4.12 -2.01 15.38
CA SER A 46 -4.97 -2.69 14.39
C SER A 46 -4.17 -3.74 13.63
N ILE A 47 -4.86 -4.81 13.23
CA ILE A 47 -4.27 -5.94 12.50
C ILE A 47 -5.23 -6.33 11.41
N ASP A 48 -4.72 -6.47 10.19
CA ASP A 48 -5.44 -7.12 9.09
C ASP A 48 -4.54 -8.08 8.31
N GLU A 49 -5.15 -8.84 7.42
CA GLU A 49 -4.48 -9.75 6.50
C GLU A 49 -4.83 -9.37 5.06
N LEU A 50 -3.80 -9.28 4.23
CA LEU A 50 -3.92 -9.10 2.79
C LEU A 50 -3.47 -10.36 2.07
N GLU A 51 -4.40 -10.99 1.33
CA GLU A 51 -4.12 -12.05 0.38
C GLU A 51 -4.03 -11.44 -1.02
N TYR A 52 -2.91 -11.66 -1.70
CA TYR A 52 -2.69 -11.23 -3.07
C TYR A 52 -3.27 -12.23 -4.08
N LEU A 53 -3.42 -11.80 -5.35
CA LEU A 53 -3.98 -12.64 -6.42
C LEU A 53 -3.19 -13.93 -6.65
N ASN A 54 -1.88 -13.92 -6.41
CA ASN A 54 -1.01 -15.11 -6.51
C ASN A 54 -1.03 -16.02 -5.26
N GLY A 55 -1.95 -15.75 -4.31
CA GLY A 55 -2.10 -16.53 -3.08
C GLY A 55 -1.14 -16.16 -1.94
N ARG A 56 -0.20 -15.23 -2.17
CA ARG A 56 0.70 -14.77 -1.10
C ARG A 56 -0.08 -14.00 -0.04
N LYS A 57 0.16 -14.29 1.23
CA LYS A 57 -0.52 -13.66 2.37
C LYS A 57 0.45 -12.86 3.21
N TYR A 58 0.07 -11.64 3.54
CA TYR A 58 0.80 -10.76 4.43
C TYR A 58 -0.12 -10.24 5.53
N LYS A 59 0.41 -10.19 6.77
CA LYS A 59 -0.20 -9.45 7.87
C LYS A 59 0.28 -8.01 7.84
N ARG A 60 -0.65 -7.10 8.23
CA ARG A 60 -0.35 -5.68 8.38
C ARG A 60 -0.66 -5.29 9.81
N TYR A 61 0.31 -4.63 10.47
CA TYR A 61 0.24 -4.16 11.85
C TYR A 61 0.31 -2.65 11.85
N PHE A 62 -0.76 -1.97 12.30
CA PHE A 62 -0.91 -0.53 12.22
C PHE A 62 -0.41 0.18 13.48
N PHE A 63 0.26 1.29 13.29
CA PHE A 63 0.76 2.17 14.34
C PHE A 63 0.82 3.62 13.83
N ASN A 64 1.18 4.58 14.71
CA ASN A 64 1.16 6.01 14.38
C ASN A 64 -0.16 6.46 13.73
N TRP A 65 -1.27 6.00 14.29
CA TRP A 65 -2.59 6.39 13.83
C TRP A 65 -2.89 7.81 14.29
N THR A 66 -2.88 8.78 13.38
CA THR A 66 -2.98 10.22 13.64
C THR A 66 -4.10 10.84 12.80
N ASP A 67 -4.42 12.12 13.01
CA ASP A 67 -5.43 12.84 12.21
C ASP A 67 -5.05 12.99 10.72
N ASN A 68 -3.83 12.62 10.35
CA ASN A 68 -3.35 12.69 8.98
C ASN A 68 -3.19 11.32 8.28
N GLY A 69 -3.30 10.23 9.02
CA GLY A 69 -3.10 8.89 8.43
C GLY A 69 -2.59 7.87 9.43
N TYR A 70 -1.82 6.91 8.95
CA TYR A 70 -1.22 5.85 9.75
C TYR A 70 0.03 5.27 9.10
N ASP A 71 0.84 4.60 9.91
CA ASP A 71 1.91 3.73 9.47
C ASP A 71 1.52 2.27 9.68
N LEU A 72 2.10 1.38 8.89
CA LEU A 72 1.95 -0.05 9.10
C LEU A 72 3.21 -0.82 8.75
N LYS A 73 3.45 -1.91 9.47
CA LYS A 73 4.40 -2.95 9.12
C LYS A 73 3.68 -4.01 8.30
N ILE A 74 4.28 -4.44 7.20
CA ILE A 74 3.71 -5.48 6.33
C ILE A 74 4.71 -6.60 6.11
N GLY A 75 4.24 -7.85 6.20
CA GLY A 75 5.05 -9.01 5.89
C GLY A 75 4.36 -10.34 6.23
N GLY A 76 5.08 -11.43 5.96
CA GLY A 76 4.69 -12.79 6.32
C GLY A 76 5.46 -13.25 7.55
N LYS A 77 6.38 -14.24 7.38
CA LYS A 77 7.29 -14.69 8.45
C LYS A 77 8.33 -13.61 8.83
N LYS A 78 8.63 -12.70 7.92
CA LYS A 78 9.54 -11.56 8.13
C LYS A 78 8.80 -10.27 7.77
N GLU A 79 9.17 -9.16 8.43
CA GLU A 79 8.75 -7.82 8.05
C GLU A 79 9.38 -7.45 6.71
N MET A 80 8.55 -7.18 5.72
CA MET A 80 9.02 -6.85 4.37
C MET A 80 9.20 -5.34 4.18
N ALA A 81 8.30 -4.54 4.77
CA ALA A 81 8.35 -3.09 4.65
C ALA A 81 7.59 -2.39 5.78
N ILE A 82 7.92 -1.10 5.98
CA ILE A 82 7.05 -0.12 6.64
C ILE A 82 6.37 0.68 5.53
N VAL A 83 5.05 0.85 5.64
CA VAL A 83 4.24 1.62 4.68
C VAL A 83 3.56 2.76 5.41
N ASN A 84 3.67 3.96 4.86
CA ASN A 84 3.07 5.17 5.40
C ASN A 84 1.93 5.63 4.49
N TRP A 85 0.76 5.88 5.04
CA TRP A 85 -0.41 6.42 4.37
C TRP A 85 -0.76 7.76 5.01
N TYR A 86 -0.59 8.85 4.27
CA TYR A 86 -0.83 10.21 4.76
C TYR A 86 -1.73 10.99 3.83
N VAL A 87 -2.67 11.71 4.42
CA VAL A 87 -3.57 12.65 3.74
C VAL A 87 -3.29 14.05 4.26
N GLU A 88 -2.96 14.94 3.35
CA GLU A 88 -2.65 16.35 3.63
C GLU A 88 -3.60 17.23 2.83
N GLY A 89 -4.07 18.32 3.43
CA GLY A 89 -4.96 19.28 2.77
C GLY A 89 -6.09 19.77 3.67
N SER A 90 -7.14 20.30 3.05
CA SER A 90 -8.29 20.93 3.69
C SER A 90 -9.60 20.14 3.45
N ASP A 91 -10.72 20.79 3.78
CA ASP A 91 -12.06 20.26 3.48
C ASP A 91 -12.50 20.48 2.03
N GLU A 92 -11.74 21.24 1.23
CA GLU A 92 -12.03 21.47 -0.18
C GLU A 92 -11.20 20.57 -1.09
N GLU A 93 -9.92 20.45 -0.77
CA GLU A 93 -8.98 19.64 -1.55
C GLU A 93 -7.90 19.00 -0.66
N CYS A 94 -7.47 17.82 -1.04
CA CYS A 94 -6.43 17.10 -0.33
C CYS A 94 -5.59 16.22 -1.26
N SER A 95 -4.53 15.67 -0.70
CA SER A 95 -3.69 14.69 -1.38
C SER A 95 -3.44 13.48 -0.50
N LEU A 96 -3.49 12.29 -1.09
CA LEU A 96 -3.03 11.06 -0.48
C LEU A 96 -1.60 10.79 -0.96
N ARG A 97 -0.70 10.55 -0.01
CA ARG A 97 0.66 10.08 -0.24
C ARG A 97 0.84 8.71 0.39
N VAL A 98 1.33 7.77 -0.39
CA VAL A 98 1.67 6.43 0.09
C VAL A 98 3.15 6.17 -0.18
N ARG A 99 3.90 5.85 0.89
CA ARG A 99 5.33 5.57 0.84
C ARG A 99 5.60 4.16 1.34
N ILE A 100 6.47 3.43 0.65
CA ILE A 100 6.94 2.10 1.04
C ILE A 100 8.45 2.21 1.35
N ASN A 101 8.81 1.88 2.58
CA ASN A 101 10.19 1.76 3.05
C ASN A 101 10.50 0.25 3.20
N PRO A 102 11.11 -0.38 2.18
CA PRO A 102 11.37 -1.82 2.23
C PRO A 102 12.52 -2.15 3.17
N ASN A 103 12.41 -3.27 3.86
CA ASN A 103 13.54 -3.90 4.55
C ASN A 103 14.35 -4.70 3.52
N ILE A 104 15.37 -4.06 2.94
CA ILE A 104 16.14 -4.59 1.81
C ILE A 104 16.76 -5.95 2.13
N GLU A 105 17.20 -6.19 3.37
CA GLU A 105 17.79 -7.45 3.79
C GLU A 105 16.84 -8.64 3.64
N ASN A 106 15.54 -8.41 3.65
CA ASN A 106 14.53 -9.45 3.45
C ASN A 106 14.18 -9.70 1.97
N TYR A 107 14.65 -8.84 1.06
CA TYR A 107 14.48 -8.99 -0.39
C TYR A 107 15.70 -9.62 -1.05
N VAL A 108 16.91 -9.40 -0.51
CA VAL A 108 18.16 -9.87 -1.11
C VAL A 108 19.00 -10.64 -0.09
N PRO A 109 19.62 -11.78 -0.47
CA PRO A 109 20.41 -12.58 0.44
C PRO A 109 21.84 -12.04 0.68
N PHE A 110 22.18 -10.90 0.05
CA PHE A 110 23.53 -10.33 0.10
C PHE A 110 23.67 -9.30 1.20
N LYS A 111 24.72 -9.40 2.01
CA LYS A 111 25.03 -8.43 3.08
C LYS A 111 25.86 -7.22 2.58
N ASN A 112 26.46 -7.31 1.40
CA ASN A 112 27.27 -6.23 0.85
C ASN A 112 26.37 -5.07 0.40
N ILE A 113 26.59 -3.88 0.96
CA ILE A 113 25.78 -2.68 0.72
C ILE A 113 25.81 -2.21 -0.74
N LEU A 114 26.93 -2.38 -1.43
CA LEU A 114 27.03 -2.00 -2.85
C LEU A 114 26.14 -2.91 -3.71
N ILE A 115 26.15 -4.23 -3.44
CA ILE A 115 25.29 -5.19 -4.14
C ILE A 115 23.81 -4.91 -3.82
N GLN A 116 23.47 -4.62 -2.56
CA GLN A 116 22.12 -4.24 -2.17
C GLN A 116 21.66 -2.97 -2.92
N ASN A 117 22.51 -1.95 -3.06
CA ASN A 117 22.20 -0.74 -3.80
C ASN A 117 21.94 -1.03 -5.29
N ILE A 118 22.77 -1.85 -5.93
CA ILE A 118 22.57 -2.25 -7.33
C ILE A 118 21.22 -2.96 -7.50
N PHE A 119 20.93 -3.96 -6.66
CA PHE A 119 19.65 -4.67 -6.68
C PHE A 119 18.45 -3.75 -6.41
N TRP A 120 18.60 -2.80 -5.47
CA TRP A 120 17.59 -1.80 -5.22
C TRP A 120 17.25 -1.01 -6.48
N PHE A 121 18.25 -0.40 -7.12
CA PHE A 121 18.02 0.48 -8.26
C PHE A 121 17.53 -0.27 -9.50
N LEU A 122 18.10 -1.44 -9.80
CA LEU A 122 17.81 -2.16 -11.04
C LEU A 122 16.59 -3.07 -10.95
N TYR A 123 16.24 -3.58 -9.75
CA TYR A 123 15.24 -4.62 -9.65
C TYR A 123 14.11 -4.30 -8.65
N ILE A 124 14.43 -3.96 -7.40
CA ILE A 124 13.40 -3.81 -6.36
C ILE A 124 12.62 -2.52 -6.55
N ARG A 125 13.32 -1.40 -6.70
CA ARG A 125 12.71 -0.08 -6.83
C ARG A 125 11.71 0.03 -7.99
N PRO A 126 12.03 -0.36 -9.24
CA PRO A 126 11.07 -0.26 -10.34
C PRO A 126 9.83 -1.13 -10.11
N LYS A 127 9.98 -2.32 -9.51
CA LYS A 127 8.83 -3.18 -9.18
C LYS A 127 7.97 -2.59 -8.06
N LEU A 128 8.55 -2.12 -6.97
CA LEU A 128 7.80 -1.48 -5.90
C LEU A 128 7.16 -0.15 -6.35
N GLN A 129 7.84 0.62 -7.20
CA GLN A 129 7.27 1.85 -7.76
C GLN A 129 6.07 1.55 -8.67
N SER A 130 6.18 0.54 -9.54
CA SER A 130 5.04 0.07 -10.34
C SER A 130 3.89 -0.38 -9.46
N TYR A 131 4.17 -1.20 -8.43
CA TYR A 131 3.17 -1.66 -7.48
C TYR A 131 2.41 -0.52 -6.82
N ILE A 132 3.14 0.44 -6.21
CA ILE A 132 2.49 1.52 -5.47
C ILE A 132 1.72 2.47 -6.37
N ASN A 133 2.19 2.70 -7.60
CA ASN A 133 1.46 3.49 -8.59
C ASN A 133 0.12 2.84 -8.95
N HIS A 134 0.08 1.52 -9.15
CA HIS A 134 -1.17 0.80 -9.41
C HIS A 134 -2.14 0.88 -8.21
N VAL A 135 -1.64 0.78 -6.98
CA VAL A 135 -2.47 0.88 -5.77
C VAL A 135 -3.08 2.28 -5.63
N VAL A 136 -2.28 3.33 -5.80
CA VAL A 136 -2.74 4.72 -5.71
C VAL A 136 -3.69 5.07 -6.87
N ASN A 137 -3.41 4.59 -8.08
CA ASN A 137 -4.34 4.74 -9.22
C ASN A 137 -5.66 4.02 -8.98
N GLY A 138 -5.62 2.83 -8.37
CA GLY A 138 -6.82 2.08 -7.98
C GLY A 138 -7.66 2.84 -6.97
N PHE A 139 -7.02 3.39 -5.95
CA PHE A 139 -7.69 4.24 -4.99
C PHE A 139 -8.30 5.50 -5.64
N SER A 140 -7.56 6.18 -6.49
CA SER A 140 -8.04 7.37 -7.22
C SER A 140 -9.24 7.04 -8.09
N PHE A 141 -9.19 5.94 -8.83
CA PHE A 141 -10.31 5.50 -9.66
C PHE A 141 -11.55 5.18 -8.80
N TYR A 142 -11.37 4.42 -7.73
CA TYR A 142 -12.44 4.07 -6.81
C TYR A 142 -13.13 5.30 -6.22
N VAL A 143 -12.36 6.24 -5.69
CA VAL A 143 -12.88 7.46 -5.08
C VAL A 143 -13.60 8.36 -6.11
N SER A 144 -13.03 8.51 -7.31
CA SER A 144 -13.59 9.38 -8.36
C SER A 144 -14.86 8.82 -8.98
N ASN A 145 -14.99 7.49 -9.07
CA ASN A 145 -16.11 6.83 -9.77
C ASN A 145 -17.09 6.16 -8.80
N ASN A 146 -16.80 6.14 -7.51
CA ASN A 146 -17.56 5.40 -6.49
C ASN A 146 -17.85 3.93 -6.91
N THR A 147 -16.86 3.30 -7.53
CA THR A 147 -16.98 1.95 -8.11
C THR A 147 -15.73 1.15 -7.77
N ASP A 148 -15.93 -0.08 -7.30
CA ASP A 148 -14.83 -1.00 -7.01
C ASP A 148 -14.04 -1.30 -8.28
N ILE A 149 -12.71 -1.41 -8.15
CA ILE A 149 -11.83 -1.70 -9.29
C ILE A 149 -11.82 -3.18 -9.65
N ASN A 150 -11.53 -3.48 -10.91
CA ASN A 150 -11.26 -4.84 -11.36
C ASN A 150 -9.87 -5.32 -10.95
N LYS A 151 -9.71 -6.62 -10.80
CA LYS A 151 -8.39 -7.23 -10.54
C LYS A 151 -7.48 -7.00 -11.75
N ASN A 152 -6.23 -6.58 -11.47
CA ASN A 152 -5.24 -6.20 -12.50
C ASN A 152 -5.70 -5.08 -13.45
N GLN A 153 -6.61 -4.19 -13.05
CA GLN A 153 -7.21 -3.15 -13.90
C GLN A 153 -6.18 -2.29 -14.65
N PHE A 154 -5.03 -2.04 -14.04
CA PHE A 154 -3.94 -1.24 -14.63
C PHE A 154 -2.77 -2.09 -15.15
N GLY A 155 -3.00 -3.38 -15.34
CA GLY A 155 -1.99 -4.35 -15.75
C GLY A 155 -1.58 -5.32 -14.64
N LYS A 156 -0.96 -6.44 -15.05
CA LYS A 156 -0.45 -7.46 -14.12
C LYS A 156 0.87 -7.01 -13.49
N HIS A 157 1.11 -7.49 -12.27
CA HIS A 157 2.35 -7.26 -11.53
C HIS A 157 3.04 -8.58 -11.22
N SER A 158 4.33 -8.69 -11.60
CA SER A 158 5.10 -9.94 -11.52
C SER A 158 5.22 -10.55 -10.12
N TRP A 159 5.04 -9.76 -9.05
CA TRP A 159 5.13 -10.25 -7.68
C TRP A 159 3.79 -10.57 -7.02
N PHE A 160 2.67 -10.04 -7.55
CA PHE A 160 1.41 -10.05 -6.83
C PHE A 160 0.20 -10.52 -7.66
N SER A 161 0.32 -10.57 -8.98
CA SER A 161 -0.73 -11.12 -9.83
C SER A 161 -0.59 -12.64 -9.99
N SER A 162 -1.72 -13.33 -10.23
CA SER A 162 -1.73 -14.70 -10.74
C SER A 162 -1.43 -14.72 -12.25
N TYR A 163 -0.75 -15.72 -12.71
CA TYR A 163 -0.49 -16.00 -14.14
C TYR A 163 -1.45 -17.05 -14.65
#